data_73a8d009f22031ad6bd53249aefbfee0
#
_entry.id   73a8d009f22031ad6bd53249aefbfee0
#
_cell.length_a   1.000
_cell.length_b   1.000
_cell.length_c   1.000
_cell.angle_alpha   90.00
_cell.angle_beta   90.00
_cell.angle_gamma   90.00
#
_symmetry.space_group_name_H-M   'P 1'
#
loop_
_entity.id
_entity.type
_entity.pdbx_description
1 polymer ?
#
loop_
_entity_poly.entity_id
_entity_poly.type
_entity_poly.pdbx_seq_one_letter_code
_entity_poly.pdbx_strand_id
1 'polypeptide(L)'
;MMMELATNYGVECKIGLTGFKWIAKMIKDFPELEFIGGGEESFGYMVGDAVRDKDAVAATLLICEMAAQAKANGSSVYNELLQLYVDNGFYKEHLVSLTKKGMDGLQEISQMMIDLRENPMTEIDGQRVIMLEDYQSSTAKNLLTGEITTMDIPKSNVLIYYTEDGSKICARPSGTEPKIKFYISVNTTLDSLEDFKEVESILDSKIKNIIAGMQLI
;
A
#
# COMPACT_ATOMS: atom_id res chain seq x y z
N MET A 1 6.58 -3.00 3.82
CA MET A 1 6.88 -3.06 5.26
C MET A 1 6.05 -4.09 6.02
N MET A 2 4.68 -4.03 6.07
CA MET A 2 3.89 -4.98 6.89
C MET A 2 4.13 -6.46 6.54
N MET A 3 4.32 -6.79 5.27
CA MET A 3 4.65 -8.16 4.84
C MET A 3 6.04 -8.57 5.33
N GLU A 4 7.04 -7.71 5.21
CA GLU A 4 8.40 -7.96 5.72
C GLU A 4 8.39 -8.15 7.23
N LEU A 5 7.70 -7.24 7.94
CA LEU A 5 7.55 -7.34 9.38
C LEU A 5 6.91 -8.69 9.79
N ALA A 6 5.80 -9.06 9.16
CA ALA A 6 5.14 -10.34 9.43
C ALA A 6 6.07 -11.53 9.16
N THR A 7 6.82 -11.50 8.06
CA THR A 7 7.80 -12.54 7.72
C THR A 7 8.87 -12.65 8.81
N ASN A 8 9.41 -11.53 9.28
CA ASN A 8 10.45 -11.52 10.32
C ASN A 8 9.94 -12.07 11.67
N TYR A 9 8.66 -11.92 11.95
CA TYR A 9 8.03 -12.52 13.14
C TYR A 9 7.45 -13.92 12.90
N GLY A 10 7.60 -14.49 11.72
CA GLY A 10 7.04 -15.81 11.37
C GLY A 10 5.52 -15.84 11.35
N VAL A 11 4.87 -14.70 11.06
CA VAL A 11 3.42 -14.52 11.01
C VAL A 11 2.95 -14.39 9.56
N GLU A 12 1.82 -15.02 9.23
CA GLU A 12 1.20 -14.85 7.92
C GLU A 12 0.55 -13.47 7.77
N CYS A 13 0.84 -12.77 6.68
CA CYS A 13 0.20 -11.49 6.33
C CYS A 13 -0.74 -11.69 5.14
N LYS A 14 -2.03 -11.47 5.34
CA LYS A 14 -3.04 -11.50 4.28
C LYS A 14 -3.37 -10.09 3.81
N ILE A 15 -3.36 -9.88 2.50
CA ILE A 15 -3.73 -8.61 1.87
C ILE A 15 -5.16 -8.71 1.34
N GLY A 16 -5.97 -7.70 1.63
CA GLY A 16 -7.35 -7.60 1.16
C GLY A 16 -7.65 -6.32 0.38
N LEU A 17 -8.86 -6.24 -0.13
CA LEU A 17 -9.39 -4.99 -0.67
C LEU A 17 -9.62 -3.98 0.45
N THR A 18 -9.70 -2.69 0.11
CA THR A 18 -10.01 -1.62 1.05
C THR A 18 -11.37 -1.84 1.73
N GLY A 19 -11.39 -1.72 3.04
CA GLY A 19 -12.57 -1.82 3.89
C GLY A 19 -12.47 -2.94 4.93
N PHE A 20 -12.75 -2.60 6.20
CA PHE A 20 -12.71 -3.54 7.32
C PHE A 20 -13.60 -4.77 7.15
N LYS A 21 -14.64 -4.68 6.32
CA LYS A 21 -15.45 -5.84 5.93
C LYS A 21 -14.62 -6.99 5.33
N TRP A 22 -13.51 -6.66 4.66
CA TRP A 22 -12.61 -7.65 4.07
C TRP A 22 -11.72 -8.30 5.13
N ILE A 23 -11.25 -7.53 6.11
CA ILE A 23 -10.53 -8.07 7.27
C ILE A 23 -11.47 -9.00 8.05
N ALA A 24 -12.68 -8.53 8.37
CA ALA A 24 -13.69 -9.35 9.04
C ALA A 24 -14.06 -10.63 8.26
N LYS A 25 -14.10 -10.53 6.91
CA LYS A 25 -14.31 -11.70 6.06
C LYS A 25 -13.15 -12.69 6.17
N MET A 26 -11.91 -12.23 6.14
CA MET A 26 -10.73 -13.09 6.29
C MET A 26 -10.73 -13.82 7.63
N ILE A 27 -11.05 -13.14 8.74
CA ILE A 27 -11.19 -13.77 10.05
C ILE A 27 -12.25 -14.89 10.01
N LYS A 28 -13.34 -14.67 9.30
CA LYS A 28 -14.41 -15.68 9.14
C LYS A 28 -14.00 -16.84 8.24
N ASP A 29 -13.28 -16.56 7.15
CA ASP A 29 -12.92 -17.55 6.13
C ASP A 29 -11.76 -18.46 6.58
N PHE A 30 -10.94 -18.00 7.54
CA PHE A 30 -9.79 -18.73 8.09
C PHE A 30 -9.93 -18.90 9.62
N PRO A 31 -10.95 -19.63 10.08
CA PRO A 31 -11.23 -19.78 11.52
C PRO A 31 -10.16 -20.59 12.28
N GLU A 32 -9.29 -21.30 11.55
CA GLU A 32 -8.16 -22.04 12.10
C GLU A 32 -6.96 -21.16 12.43
N LEU A 33 -6.93 -19.92 11.93
CA LEU A 33 -5.84 -18.96 12.18
C LEU A 33 -6.20 -18.04 13.33
N GLU A 34 -5.22 -17.76 14.19
CA GLU A 34 -5.33 -16.74 15.20
C GLU A 34 -5.13 -15.35 14.57
N PHE A 35 -6.13 -14.49 14.64
CA PHE A 35 -6.03 -13.12 14.16
C PHE A 35 -5.34 -12.23 15.20
N ILE A 36 -4.18 -11.69 14.86
CA ILE A 36 -3.39 -10.81 15.73
C ILE A 36 -3.86 -9.37 15.60
N GLY A 37 -3.94 -8.86 14.37
CA GLY A 37 -4.33 -7.48 14.12
C GLY A 37 -4.43 -7.17 12.65
N GLY A 38 -5.02 -6.03 12.32
CA GLY A 38 -5.14 -5.54 10.95
C GLY A 38 -5.43 -4.05 10.90
N GLY A 39 -5.20 -3.46 9.74
CA GLY A 39 -5.40 -2.03 9.55
C GLY A 39 -5.50 -1.63 8.09
N GLU A 40 -5.82 -0.37 7.89
CA GLU A 40 -5.86 0.31 6.60
C GLU A 40 -4.96 1.54 6.60
N GLU A 41 -4.55 1.98 5.43
CA GLU A 41 -3.77 3.21 5.23
C GLU A 41 -4.50 4.47 5.73
N SER A 42 -5.82 4.40 5.89
CA SER A 42 -6.67 5.50 6.35
C SER A 42 -6.89 5.52 7.87
N PHE A 43 -5.88 5.07 8.62
CA PHE A 43 -5.82 5.13 10.09
C PHE A 43 -6.87 4.28 10.84
N GLY A 44 -7.43 3.29 10.19
CA GLY A 44 -8.27 2.29 10.84
C GLY A 44 -7.42 1.12 11.33
N TYR A 45 -7.56 0.74 12.62
CA TYR A 45 -6.85 -0.40 13.21
C TYR A 45 -7.80 -1.26 14.03
N MET A 46 -7.49 -2.54 14.12
CA MET A 46 -8.08 -3.48 15.08
C MET A 46 -7.01 -4.46 15.58
N VAL A 47 -7.13 -4.87 16.81
CA VAL A 47 -6.25 -5.83 17.49
C VAL A 47 -7.11 -6.92 18.11
N GLY A 48 -6.81 -8.18 17.78
CA GLY A 48 -7.70 -9.28 18.14
C GLY A 48 -9.02 -9.24 17.38
N ASP A 49 -9.93 -10.17 17.64
CA ASP A 49 -11.16 -10.36 16.87
C ASP A 49 -12.46 -10.05 17.67
N ALA A 50 -12.33 -9.46 18.83
CA ALA A 50 -13.46 -9.09 19.68
C ALA A 50 -14.38 -8.04 19.03
N VAL A 51 -13.78 -7.08 18.31
CA VAL A 51 -14.48 -6.08 17.50
C VAL A 51 -14.00 -6.23 16.05
N ARG A 52 -14.92 -6.59 15.15
CA ARG A 52 -14.57 -6.86 13.72
C ARG A 52 -14.76 -5.64 12.82
N ASP A 53 -14.39 -4.50 13.33
CA ASP A 53 -14.31 -3.21 12.64
C ASP A 53 -13.22 -2.37 13.31
N LYS A 54 -13.01 -1.15 12.83
CA LYS A 54 -12.06 -0.20 13.45
C LYS A 54 -12.32 -0.06 14.95
N ASP A 55 -11.33 -0.37 15.74
CA ASP A 55 -11.40 -0.29 17.20
C ASP A 55 -10.43 0.76 17.72
N ALA A 56 -10.91 1.99 17.81
CA ALA A 56 -10.10 3.11 18.30
C ALA A 56 -9.77 2.98 19.80
N VAL A 57 -10.59 2.26 20.58
CA VAL A 57 -10.36 2.09 22.03
C VAL A 57 -9.18 1.17 22.25
N ALA A 58 -9.19 -0.03 21.66
CA ALA A 58 -8.08 -0.97 21.76
C ALA A 58 -6.80 -0.39 21.12
N ALA A 59 -6.90 0.26 19.95
CA ALA A 59 -5.76 0.90 19.31
C ALA A 59 -5.14 2.01 20.17
N THR A 60 -5.96 2.82 20.85
CA THR A 60 -5.46 3.86 21.78
C THR A 60 -4.73 3.26 22.96
N LEU A 61 -5.29 2.21 23.57
CA LEU A 61 -4.64 1.51 24.68
C LEU A 61 -3.27 0.96 24.25
N LEU A 62 -3.22 0.27 23.11
CA LEU A 62 -1.98 -0.30 22.59
C LEU A 62 -0.92 0.79 22.34
N ILE A 63 -1.29 1.92 21.73
CA ILE A 63 -0.37 3.04 21.51
C ILE A 63 0.14 3.62 22.83
N CYS A 64 -0.71 3.73 23.85
CA CYS A 64 -0.28 4.17 25.18
C CYS A 64 0.71 3.21 25.82
N GLU A 65 0.48 1.90 25.70
CA GLU A 65 1.42 0.87 26.19
C GLU A 65 2.75 0.92 25.46
N MET A 66 2.73 1.02 24.12
CA MET A 66 3.94 1.19 23.29
C MET A 66 4.73 2.44 23.69
N ALA A 67 4.05 3.57 23.92
CA ALA A 67 4.68 4.81 24.34
C ALA A 67 5.30 4.69 25.76
N ALA A 68 4.61 4.03 26.67
CA ALA A 68 5.12 3.79 28.04
C ALA A 68 6.35 2.89 28.01
N GLN A 69 6.32 1.81 27.23
CA GLN A 69 7.45 0.90 27.07
C GLN A 69 8.67 1.58 26.41
N ALA A 70 8.46 2.31 25.30
CA ALA A 70 9.51 3.07 24.65
C ALA A 70 10.18 4.04 25.64
N LYS A 71 9.38 4.79 26.40
CA LYS A 71 9.89 5.71 27.42
C LYS A 71 10.64 4.99 28.54
N ALA A 72 10.18 3.83 29.00
CA ALA A 72 10.88 3.04 30.03
C ALA A 72 12.24 2.55 29.53
N ASN A 73 12.37 2.29 28.23
CA ASN A 73 13.61 1.90 27.56
C ASN A 73 14.51 3.10 27.15
N GLY A 74 14.18 4.33 27.55
CA GLY A 74 14.92 5.53 27.18
C GLY A 74 14.75 5.95 25.72
N SER A 75 13.69 5.47 25.05
CA SER A 75 13.37 5.70 23.65
C SER A 75 12.05 6.50 23.49
N SER A 76 11.54 6.58 22.28
CA SER A 76 10.25 7.17 21.93
C SER A 76 9.58 6.35 20.84
N VAL A 77 8.26 6.46 20.71
CA VAL A 77 7.52 5.79 19.61
C VAL A 77 8.09 6.16 18.24
N TYR A 78 8.58 7.40 18.09
CA TYR A 78 9.21 7.85 16.86
C TYR A 78 10.54 7.10 16.60
N ASN A 79 11.39 6.96 17.62
CA ASN A 79 12.64 6.22 17.46
C ASN A 79 12.38 4.73 17.20
N GLU A 80 11.37 4.14 17.83
CA GLU A 80 10.96 2.75 17.54
C GLU A 80 10.50 2.60 16.09
N LEU A 81 9.73 3.58 15.54
CA LEU A 81 9.37 3.59 14.12
C LEU A 81 10.60 3.67 13.21
N LEU A 82 11.56 4.54 13.52
CA LEU A 82 12.79 4.65 12.74
C LEU A 82 13.61 3.34 12.80
N GLN A 83 13.64 2.68 13.96
CA GLN A 83 14.29 1.39 14.10
C GLN A 83 13.60 0.31 13.24
N LEU A 84 12.26 0.31 13.18
CA LEU A 84 11.54 -0.57 12.28
C LEU A 84 11.91 -0.35 10.80
N TYR A 85 12.21 0.89 10.39
CA TYR A 85 12.69 1.17 9.04
C TYR A 85 14.10 0.64 8.81
N VAL A 86 14.98 0.69 9.80
CA VAL A 86 16.32 0.09 9.70
C VAL A 86 16.21 -1.43 9.58
N ASP A 87 15.36 -2.04 10.38
CA ASP A 87 15.25 -3.50 10.47
C ASP A 87 14.49 -4.13 9.27
N ASN A 88 13.55 -3.38 8.64
CA ASN A 88 12.62 -3.94 7.66
C ASN A 88 12.58 -3.16 6.33
N GLY A 89 13.45 -2.17 6.15
CA GLY A 89 13.43 -1.26 5.01
C GLY A 89 12.56 -0.02 5.21
N PHE A 90 12.97 1.07 4.62
CA PHE A 90 12.27 2.34 4.69
C PHE A 90 11.26 2.46 3.55
N TYR A 91 10.00 2.45 3.90
CA TYR A 91 8.86 2.61 2.98
C TYR A 91 8.27 4.00 3.13
N LYS A 92 8.04 4.68 2.01
CA LYS A 92 7.36 5.98 1.98
C LYS A 92 6.21 5.94 0.99
N GLU A 93 5.06 6.48 1.39
CA GLU A 93 3.85 6.45 0.62
C GLU A 93 3.36 7.86 0.29
N HIS A 94 2.73 8.01 -0.86
CA HIS A 94 2.12 9.26 -1.29
C HIS A 94 0.82 9.00 -2.04
N LEU A 95 -0.18 9.86 -1.79
CA LEU A 95 -1.48 9.82 -2.45
C LEU A 95 -1.63 11.00 -3.39
N VAL A 96 -1.80 10.73 -4.68
CA VAL A 96 -2.25 11.72 -5.65
C VAL A 96 -3.73 11.51 -5.93
N SER A 97 -4.50 12.57 -5.88
CA SER A 97 -5.94 12.54 -6.12
C SER A 97 -6.31 13.51 -7.23
N LEU A 98 -6.67 12.98 -8.40
CA LEU A 98 -7.10 13.76 -9.54
C LEU A 98 -8.63 13.81 -9.60
N THR A 99 -9.18 15.03 -9.63
CA THR A 99 -10.61 15.26 -9.80
C THR A 99 -10.84 15.94 -11.13
N LYS A 100 -11.66 15.36 -11.98
CA LYS A 100 -12.10 15.93 -13.26
C LYS A 100 -13.50 16.54 -13.09
N LYS A 101 -13.77 17.66 -13.76
CA LYS A 101 -15.06 18.34 -13.60
C LYS A 101 -16.09 17.86 -14.63
N GLY A 102 -17.35 17.77 -14.18
CA GLY A 102 -18.50 17.50 -15.05
C GLY A 102 -18.66 16.03 -15.49
N MET A 103 -19.60 15.79 -16.41
CA MET A 103 -19.89 14.47 -16.96
C MET A 103 -18.72 13.94 -17.82
N ASP A 104 -18.03 14.81 -18.52
CA ASP A 104 -16.84 14.46 -19.31
C ASP A 104 -15.71 13.93 -18.42
N GLY A 105 -15.61 14.39 -17.18
CA GLY A 105 -14.62 13.94 -16.23
C GLY A 105 -14.72 12.45 -15.86
N LEU A 106 -15.91 11.89 -15.80
CA LEU A 106 -16.12 10.44 -15.61
C LEU A 106 -15.62 9.66 -16.81
N GLN A 107 -15.87 10.17 -18.02
CA GLN A 107 -15.41 9.53 -19.26
C GLN A 107 -13.88 9.60 -19.37
N GLU A 108 -13.27 10.75 -19.06
CA GLU A 108 -11.81 10.91 -19.04
C GLU A 108 -11.15 9.92 -18.08
N ILE A 109 -11.67 9.76 -16.86
CA ILE A 109 -11.16 8.79 -15.89
C ILE A 109 -11.33 7.36 -16.36
N SER A 110 -12.50 7.04 -16.97
CA SER A 110 -12.73 5.74 -17.55
C SER A 110 -11.75 5.43 -18.67
N GLN A 111 -11.52 6.39 -19.57
CA GLN A 111 -10.55 6.26 -20.65
C GLN A 111 -9.13 6.10 -20.13
N MET A 112 -8.74 6.87 -19.11
CA MET A 112 -7.43 6.73 -18.47
C MET A 112 -7.20 5.30 -17.93
N MET A 113 -8.22 4.68 -17.31
CA MET A 113 -8.10 3.30 -16.83
C MET A 113 -8.02 2.28 -17.98
N ILE A 114 -8.69 2.55 -19.12
CA ILE A 114 -8.59 1.72 -20.32
C ILE A 114 -7.15 1.83 -20.89
N ASP A 115 -6.65 3.06 -21.06
CA ASP A 115 -5.33 3.30 -21.62
C ASP A 115 -4.23 2.65 -20.77
N LEU A 116 -4.33 2.74 -19.42
CA LEU A 116 -3.40 2.07 -18.50
C LEU A 116 -3.45 0.53 -18.62
N ARG A 117 -4.58 -0.07 -19.02
CA ARG A 117 -4.70 -1.51 -19.23
C ARG A 117 -4.18 -1.96 -20.59
N GLU A 118 -4.58 -1.24 -21.64
CA GLU A 118 -4.25 -1.61 -23.02
C GLU A 118 -2.81 -1.28 -23.39
N ASN A 119 -2.27 -0.19 -22.83
CA ASN A 119 -0.92 0.29 -23.05
C ASN A 119 -0.16 0.39 -21.72
N PRO A 120 0.11 -0.72 -21.04
CA PRO A 120 0.75 -0.70 -19.74
C PRO A 120 2.15 -0.08 -19.83
N MET A 121 2.47 0.74 -18.84
CA MET A 121 3.80 1.33 -18.72
C MET A 121 4.84 0.22 -18.55
N THR A 122 5.92 0.29 -19.31
CA THR A 122 7.04 -0.65 -19.23
C THR A 122 8.16 -0.15 -18.33
N GLU A 123 8.16 1.15 -18.04
CA GLU A 123 9.14 1.84 -17.20
C GLU A 123 8.46 2.96 -16.39
N ILE A 124 8.86 3.13 -15.14
CA ILE A 124 8.43 4.20 -14.24
C ILE A 124 9.66 4.68 -13.47
N ASP A 125 9.98 5.99 -13.54
CA ASP A 125 11.17 6.60 -12.92
C ASP A 125 12.49 5.86 -13.25
N GLY A 126 12.66 5.48 -14.51
CA GLY A 126 13.85 4.74 -14.97
C GLY A 126 13.91 3.27 -14.52
N GLN A 127 12.88 2.79 -13.82
CA GLN A 127 12.80 1.40 -13.35
C GLN A 127 11.83 0.59 -14.18
N ARG A 128 12.23 -0.61 -14.59
CA ARG A 128 11.36 -1.49 -15.38
C ARG A 128 10.14 -1.92 -14.56
N VAL A 129 8.99 -1.87 -15.18
CA VAL A 129 7.78 -2.48 -14.63
C VAL A 129 7.83 -3.98 -14.88
N ILE A 130 7.81 -4.76 -13.80
CA ILE A 130 7.94 -6.21 -13.86
C ILE A 130 6.61 -6.95 -13.74
N MET A 131 5.62 -6.33 -13.07
CA MET A 131 4.31 -6.94 -12.83
C MET A 131 3.20 -5.91 -12.95
N LEU A 132 2.09 -6.32 -13.56
CA LEU A 132 0.82 -5.60 -13.59
C LEU A 132 -0.29 -6.50 -13.05
N GLU A 133 -0.91 -6.08 -11.95
CA GLU A 133 -2.11 -6.70 -11.42
C GLU A 133 -3.34 -5.91 -11.87
N ASP A 134 -4.27 -6.58 -12.56
CA ASP A 134 -5.57 -6.02 -12.90
C ASP A 134 -6.69 -6.75 -12.14
N TYR A 135 -7.24 -6.06 -11.17
CA TYR A 135 -8.30 -6.57 -10.31
C TYR A 135 -9.65 -6.66 -11.03
N GLN A 136 -9.83 -6.00 -12.17
CA GLN A 136 -11.05 -6.13 -12.97
C GLN A 136 -11.11 -7.47 -13.70
N SER A 137 -9.99 -7.93 -14.20
CA SER A 137 -9.84 -9.25 -14.82
C SER A 137 -9.46 -10.35 -13.83
N SER A 138 -9.06 -9.99 -12.60
CA SER A 138 -8.47 -10.88 -11.59
C SER A 138 -7.21 -11.60 -12.11
N THR A 139 -6.32 -10.85 -12.76
CA THR A 139 -5.08 -11.39 -13.35
C THR A 139 -3.86 -10.59 -12.92
N ALA A 140 -2.75 -11.29 -12.73
CA ALA A 140 -1.42 -10.72 -12.59
C ALA A 140 -0.58 -11.11 -13.81
N LYS A 141 -0.04 -10.11 -14.51
CA LYS A 141 0.79 -10.30 -15.71
C LYS A 141 2.24 -9.91 -15.39
N ASN A 142 3.14 -10.86 -15.53
CA ASN A 142 4.57 -10.57 -15.57
C ASN A 142 4.92 -9.92 -16.92
N LEU A 143 5.35 -8.66 -16.89
CA LEU A 143 5.64 -7.91 -18.13
C LEU A 143 6.98 -8.28 -18.75
N LEU A 144 7.86 -8.98 -18.03
CA LEU A 144 9.15 -9.45 -18.56
C LEU A 144 8.99 -10.78 -19.32
N THR A 145 8.17 -11.70 -18.81
CA THR A 145 7.97 -13.04 -19.38
C THR A 145 6.71 -13.15 -20.21
N GLY A 146 5.74 -12.26 -20.00
CA GLY A 146 4.40 -12.33 -20.58
C GLY A 146 3.48 -13.33 -19.88
N GLU A 147 3.93 -14.00 -18.84
CA GLU A 147 3.14 -14.96 -18.07
C GLU A 147 1.95 -14.27 -17.37
N ILE A 148 0.79 -14.90 -17.43
CA ILE A 148 -0.43 -14.41 -16.76
C ILE A 148 -0.89 -15.46 -15.76
N THR A 149 -1.07 -15.04 -14.52
CA THR A 149 -1.62 -15.86 -13.43
C THR A 149 -2.97 -15.31 -12.98
N THR A 150 -3.84 -16.18 -12.48
CA THR A 150 -5.14 -15.77 -11.92
C THR A 150 -4.99 -15.41 -10.44
N MET A 151 -5.63 -14.33 -10.02
CA MET A 151 -5.70 -13.91 -8.62
C MET A 151 -7.05 -14.32 -8.02
N ASP A 152 -7.02 -14.96 -6.85
CA ASP A 152 -8.24 -15.30 -6.09
C ASP A 152 -8.68 -14.13 -5.21
N ILE A 153 -9.16 -13.06 -5.86
CA ILE A 153 -9.64 -11.85 -5.20
C ILE A 153 -10.93 -11.34 -5.86
N PRO A 154 -11.81 -10.68 -5.11
CA PRO A 154 -13.00 -10.07 -5.68
C PRO A 154 -12.66 -9.01 -6.74
N LYS A 155 -13.46 -9.00 -7.82
CA LYS A 155 -13.28 -8.03 -8.90
C LYS A 155 -13.45 -6.59 -8.41
N SER A 156 -12.53 -5.73 -8.83
CA SER A 156 -12.54 -4.31 -8.54
C SER A 156 -11.86 -3.53 -9.66
N ASN A 157 -12.26 -2.30 -9.92
CA ASN A 157 -11.61 -1.46 -10.93
C ASN A 157 -10.32 -0.85 -10.33
N VAL A 158 -9.29 -1.68 -10.19
CA VAL A 158 -7.98 -1.33 -9.64
C VAL A 158 -6.90 -1.91 -10.53
N LEU A 159 -5.84 -1.13 -10.75
CA LEU A 159 -4.59 -1.56 -11.39
C LEU A 159 -3.43 -1.32 -10.45
N ILE A 160 -2.49 -2.27 -10.38
CA ILE A 160 -1.27 -2.10 -9.60
C ILE A 160 -0.07 -2.44 -10.46
N TYR A 161 0.86 -1.50 -10.58
CA TYR A 161 2.16 -1.65 -11.20
C TYR A 161 3.22 -1.92 -10.15
N TYR A 162 4.11 -2.85 -10.41
CA TYR A 162 5.29 -3.12 -9.58
C TYR A 162 6.54 -2.96 -10.43
N THR A 163 7.51 -2.22 -9.93
CA THR A 163 8.80 -2.01 -10.57
C THR A 163 9.85 -2.95 -9.99
N GLU A 164 10.95 -3.13 -10.71
CA GLU A 164 12.05 -4.03 -10.31
C GLU A 164 12.73 -3.64 -9.00
N ASP A 165 12.66 -2.36 -8.63
CA ASP A 165 13.19 -1.84 -7.37
C ASP A 165 12.17 -1.88 -6.20
N GLY A 166 11.02 -2.55 -6.41
CA GLY A 166 9.98 -2.75 -5.40
C GLY A 166 9.02 -1.59 -5.21
N SER A 167 9.06 -0.55 -6.06
CA SER A 167 8.04 0.50 -6.02
C SER A 167 6.69 -0.05 -6.51
N LYS A 168 5.62 0.46 -5.91
CA LYS A 168 4.24 0.05 -6.20
C LYS A 168 3.38 1.26 -6.49
N ILE A 169 2.67 1.26 -7.62
CA ILE A 169 1.75 2.32 -8.00
C ILE A 169 0.36 1.71 -8.24
N CYS A 170 -0.60 2.09 -7.41
CA CYS A 170 -1.96 1.61 -7.50
C CYS A 170 -2.87 2.71 -8.05
N ALA A 171 -3.55 2.46 -9.16
CA ALA A 171 -4.56 3.34 -9.75
C ALA A 171 -5.96 2.83 -9.40
N ARG A 172 -6.77 3.69 -8.75
CA ARG A 172 -8.13 3.36 -8.29
C ARG A 172 -9.07 4.52 -8.54
N PRO A 173 -10.02 4.41 -9.50
CA PRO A 173 -11.07 5.40 -9.69
C PRO A 173 -12.13 5.31 -8.59
N SER A 174 -12.80 6.44 -8.33
CA SER A 174 -14.01 6.44 -7.50
C SER A 174 -15.17 5.81 -8.27
N GLY A 175 -16.04 5.07 -7.57
CA GLY A 175 -17.25 4.51 -8.17
C GLY A 175 -18.39 5.51 -8.31
N THR A 176 -18.32 6.66 -7.64
CA THR A 176 -19.44 7.63 -7.54
C THR A 176 -19.07 9.07 -7.92
N GLU A 177 -17.78 9.39 -7.95
CA GLU A 177 -17.29 10.73 -8.22
C GLU A 177 -16.32 10.73 -9.40
N PRO A 178 -16.20 11.83 -10.17
CA PRO A 178 -15.23 11.95 -11.26
C PRO A 178 -13.81 12.18 -10.69
N LYS A 179 -13.30 11.17 -10.01
CA LYS A 179 -12.06 11.20 -9.25
C LYS A 179 -11.31 9.88 -9.40
N ILE A 180 -9.99 9.97 -9.57
CA ILE A 180 -9.09 8.83 -9.52
C ILE A 180 -7.99 9.08 -8.51
N LYS A 181 -7.61 8.07 -7.77
CA LYS A 181 -6.54 8.08 -6.79
C LYS A 181 -5.39 7.22 -7.27
N PHE A 182 -4.18 7.73 -7.12
CA PHE A 182 -2.94 6.98 -7.32
C PHE A 182 -2.23 6.88 -5.97
N TYR A 183 -2.08 5.66 -5.49
CA TYR A 183 -1.30 5.36 -4.28
C TYR A 183 0.08 4.92 -4.72
N ILE A 184 1.07 5.72 -4.37
CA ILE A 184 2.48 5.50 -4.71
C ILE A 184 3.18 5.04 -3.44
N SER A 185 3.82 3.87 -3.48
CA SER A 185 4.65 3.36 -2.40
C SER A 185 6.05 3.12 -2.96
N VAL A 186 7.04 3.75 -2.37
CA VAL A 186 8.46 3.59 -2.70
C VAL A 186 9.20 3.07 -1.49
N ASN A 187 10.33 2.39 -1.72
CA ASN A 187 11.12 1.84 -0.62
C ASN A 187 12.61 1.84 -0.96
N THR A 188 13.41 1.74 0.09
CA THR A 188 14.85 1.51 0.02
C THR A 188 15.34 0.96 1.35
N THR A 189 16.60 0.56 1.45
CA THR A 189 17.24 0.25 2.73
C THR A 189 17.52 1.53 3.52
N LEU A 190 17.52 1.42 4.83
CA LEU A 190 18.00 2.44 5.76
C LEU A 190 19.03 1.76 6.67
N ASP A 191 20.30 2.10 6.49
CA ASP A 191 21.38 1.39 7.18
C ASP A 191 21.56 1.87 8.63
N SER A 192 21.22 3.13 8.90
CA SER A 192 21.28 3.71 10.24
C SER A 192 20.24 4.81 10.45
N LEU A 193 19.93 5.11 11.72
CA LEU A 193 19.04 6.21 12.10
C LEU A 193 19.58 7.58 11.69
N GLU A 194 20.89 7.72 11.58
CA GLU A 194 21.56 8.98 11.22
C GLU A 194 21.29 9.35 9.76
N ASP A 195 21.14 8.35 8.89
CA ASP A 195 20.90 8.51 7.44
C ASP A 195 19.44 8.82 7.10
N PHE A 196 18.54 8.77 8.10
CA PHE A 196 17.09 8.87 7.87
C PHE A 196 16.69 10.07 7.00
N LYS A 197 17.21 11.27 7.29
CA LYS A 197 16.83 12.49 6.56
C LYS A 197 17.33 12.50 5.12
N GLU A 198 18.49 11.95 4.87
CA GLU A 198 19.06 11.84 3.53
C GLU A 198 18.24 10.85 2.71
N VAL A 199 18.02 9.66 3.27
CA VAL A 199 17.23 8.59 2.61
C VAL A 199 15.78 9.03 2.40
N GLU A 200 15.19 9.76 3.35
CA GLU A 200 13.86 10.34 3.19
C GLU A 200 13.79 11.29 1.97
N SER A 201 14.81 12.15 1.80
CA SER A 201 14.89 13.08 0.66
C SER A 201 15.02 12.35 -0.68
N ILE A 202 15.74 11.21 -0.71
CA ILE A 202 15.84 10.35 -1.89
C ILE A 202 14.45 9.79 -2.26
N LEU A 203 13.72 9.24 -1.29
CA LEU A 203 12.36 8.72 -1.51
C LEU A 203 11.37 9.82 -1.93
N ASP A 204 11.49 11.03 -1.37
CA ASP A 204 10.69 12.19 -1.80
C ASP A 204 10.95 12.57 -3.26
N SER A 205 12.20 12.53 -3.67
CA SER A 205 12.59 12.81 -5.05
C SER A 205 12.05 11.74 -5.99
N LYS A 206 12.13 10.48 -5.60
CA LYS A 206 11.57 9.34 -6.34
C LYS A 206 10.06 9.46 -6.53
N ILE A 207 9.32 9.80 -5.47
CA ILE A 207 7.87 10.05 -5.56
C ILE A 207 7.57 11.18 -6.55
N LYS A 208 8.31 12.29 -6.49
CA LYS A 208 8.13 13.42 -7.42
C LYS A 208 8.38 13.03 -8.86
N ASN A 209 9.42 12.24 -9.11
CA ASN A 209 9.74 11.76 -10.46
C ASN A 209 8.63 10.84 -10.99
N ILE A 210 8.13 9.92 -10.18
CA ILE A 210 6.99 9.04 -10.54
C ILE A 210 5.77 9.88 -10.91
N ILE A 211 5.41 10.87 -10.09
CA ILE A 211 4.27 11.77 -10.33
C ILE A 211 4.43 12.51 -11.65
N ALA A 212 5.62 13.07 -11.90
CA ALA A 212 5.91 13.80 -13.13
C ALA A 212 5.93 12.88 -14.36
N GLY A 213 6.58 11.72 -14.27
CA GLY A 213 6.67 10.75 -15.35
C GLY A 213 5.33 10.17 -15.77
N MET A 214 4.43 9.97 -14.81
CA MET A 214 3.05 9.52 -15.05
C MET A 214 2.08 10.66 -15.38
N GLN A 215 2.52 11.92 -15.40
CA GLN A 215 1.69 13.11 -15.67
C GLN A 215 0.48 13.23 -14.74
N LEU A 216 0.68 12.98 -13.45
CA LEU A 216 -0.37 12.98 -12.44
C LEU A 216 -0.65 14.36 -11.80
N ILE A 217 -0.15 15.44 -12.43
CA ILE A 217 -0.34 16.85 -12.05
C ILE A 217 -0.82 17.65 -13.25
#